data_1fe714779b211d19abd31aae29aba60f
#
_entry.id   1fe714779b211d19abd31aae29aba60f
#
_cell.length_a   1.000
_cell.length_b   1.000
_cell.length_c   1.000
_cell.angle_alpha   90.00
_cell.angle_beta   90.00
_cell.angle_gamma   90.00
#
_symmetry.space_group_name_H-M   'P 1'
#
loop_
_entity.id
_entity.type
_entity.pdbx_description
1 polymer ?
#
loop_
_entity_poly.entity_id
_entity_poly.type
_entity_poly.pdbx_seq_one_letter_code
_entity_poly.pdbx_strand_id
1 'polypeptide(L)'
;NQILNPLNVYGCLDETSINYNQEANMDDGSCYHDTVTDIDGNEYQAIQIGDQLWTKENLKVTNYNNGDEINSIDYWDDPNISDIYGKLYNWHMATDERGVCPEGWHLPSDEEFMELELFLGVEEEDLNIINNWRGPNVGSMLASSAELWDQPYYLENGLENGLGFGESGFNAIPAGYKVNGSFLSLHYATAFITST
;
A
#
# COMPACT_ATOMS: atom_id res chain seq x y z
N ASN A 1 39.41 -25.76 27.48
CA ASN A 1 38.71 -25.30 26.24
C ASN A 1 37.33 -24.79 26.69
N GLN A 2 37.19 -23.45 26.82
CA GLN A 2 35.88 -22.82 26.93
C GLN A 2 35.28 -22.85 25.51
N ILE A 3 34.18 -23.58 25.35
CA ILE A 3 33.32 -23.46 24.19
C ILE A 3 32.63 -22.10 24.37
N LEU A 4 33.05 -21.08 23.63
CA LEU A 4 32.31 -19.85 23.52
C LEU A 4 30.99 -20.22 22.83
N ASN A 5 29.87 -20.07 23.57
CA ASN A 5 28.55 -20.16 22.93
C ASN A 5 28.51 -19.07 21.85
N PRO A 6 28.18 -19.40 20.60
CA PRO A 6 28.05 -18.37 19.59
C PRO A 6 27.02 -17.35 20.07
N LEU A 7 27.34 -16.05 19.92
CA LEU A 7 26.37 -14.99 20.19
C LEU A 7 25.15 -15.23 19.30
N ASN A 8 23.94 -15.13 19.87
CA ASN A 8 22.73 -15.16 19.08
C ASN A 8 22.74 -13.96 18.13
N VAL A 9 22.75 -14.24 16.83
CA VAL A 9 22.57 -13.26 15.77
C VAL A 9 21.15 -13.43 15.26
N TYR A 10 20.33 -12.44 15.49
CA TYR A 10 18.94 -12.44 15.05
C TYR A 10 18.82 -11.92 13.61
N GLY A 11 17.87 -12.44 12.84
CA GLY A 11 17.58 -12.02 11.48
C GLY A 11 16.77 -13.07 10.73
N CYS A 12 16.36 -12.74 9.51
CA CYS A 12 15.66 -13.66 8.63
C CYS A 12 16.52 -14.87 8.25
N LEU A 13 16.02 -16.08 8.49
CA LEU A 13 16.67 -17.36 8.13
C LEU A 13 16.17 -17.95 6.82
N ASP A 14 15.16 -17.36 6.17
CA ASP A 14 14.63 -17.84 4.89
C ASP A 14 15.50 -17.34 3.73
N GLU A 15 16.23 -18.28 3.09
CA GLU A 15 17.12 -17.98 1.94
C GLU A 15 16.37 -17.41 0.74
N THR A 16 15.05 -17.52 0.68
CA THR A 16 14.22 -16.97 -0.40
C THR A 16 13.73 -15.55 -0.12
N SER A 17 13.90 -15.07 1.10
CA SER A 17 13.52 -13.72 1.50
C SER A 17 14.51 -12.67 1.05
N ILE A 18 14.01 -11.47 0.75
CA ILE A 18 14.82 -10.33 0.31
C ILE A 18 15.84 -9.91 1.39
N ASN A 19 15.44 -10.00 2.65
CA ASN A 19 16.28 -9.63 3.81
C ASN A 19 16.94 -10.83 4.48
N TYR A 20 17.16 -11.95 3.76
CA TYR A 20 17.89 -13.10 4.27
C TYR A 20 19.23 -12.67 4.90
N ASN A 21 19.47 -13.08 6.12
CA ASN A 21 20.72 -12.80 6.83
C ASN A 21 21.52 -14.09 7.05
N GLN A 22 22.52 -14.32 6.21
CA GLN A 22 23.40 -15.50 6.27
C GLN A 22 24.14 -15.63 7.62
N GLU A 23 24.32 -14.55 8.36
CA GLU A 23 24.99 -14.56 9.66
C GLU A 23 24.05 -14.87 10.84
N ALA A 24 22.72 -14.81 10.59
CA ALA A 24 21.72 -15.11 11.60
C ALA A 24 21.73 -16.59 11.97
N ASN A 25 21.52 -16.87 13.25
CA ASN A 25 21.35 -18.22 13.79
C ASN A 25 20.07 -18.35 14.64
N MET A 26 19.30 -17.26 14.73
CA MET A 26 17.99 -17.17 15.38
C MET A 26 17.05 -16.38 14.49
N ASP A 27 15.93 -17.00 14.13
CA ASP A 27 14.88 -16.29 13.39
C ASP A 27 14.21 -15.24 14.30
N ASP A 28 14.09 -14.02 13.82
CA ASP A 28 13.41 -12.92 14.50
C ASP A 28 12.03 -12.59 13.91
N GLY A 29 11.58 -13.38 12.93
CA GLY A 29 10.31 -13.18 12.24
C GLY A 29 10.34 -12.02 11.24
N SER A 30 11.50 -11.47 10.91
CA SER A 30 11.64 -10.31 10.02
C SER A 30 11.63 -10.68 8.53
N CYS A 31 11.51 -11.98 8.18
CA CYS A 31 11.54 -12.41 6.79
C CYS A 31 10.42 -11.75 5.97
N TYR A 32 10.76 -11.17 4.81
CA TYR A 32 9.77 -10.71 3.85
C TYR A 32 10.16 -11.07 2.42
N HIS A 33 9.14 -11.23 1.60
CA HIS A 33 9.25 -11.55 0.18
C HIS A 33 8.84 -10.35 -0.66
N ASP A 34 9.24 -10.33 -1.93
CA ASP A 34 8.87 -9.30 -2.89
C ASP A 34 7.41 -9.41 -3.38
N THR A 35 6.75 -10.52 -3.02
CA THR A 35 5.32 -10.76 -3.35
C THR A 35 4.55 -11.28 -2.16
N VAL A 36 3.27 -10.97 -2.12
CA VAL A 36 2.29 -11.52 -1.17
C VAL A 36 1.03 -11.95 -1.92
N THR A 37 0.37 -13.00 -1.45
CA THR A 37 -0.81 -13.57 -2.10
C THR A 37 -2.01 -13.50 -1.16
N ASP A 38 -3.16 -13.05 -1.66
CA ASP A 38 -4.41 -13.02 -0.90
C ASP A 38 -5.16 -14.36 -0.96
N ILE A 39 -6.31 -14.45 -0.27
CA ILE A 39 -7.14 -15.67 -0.19
C ILE A 39 -7.67 -16.12 -1.56
N ASP A 40 -7.84 -15.20 -2.51
CA ASP A 40 -8.34 -15.48 -3.86
C ASP A 40 -7.22 -15.88 -4.83
N GLY A 41 -5.94 -15.84 -4.37
CA GLY A 41 -4.77 -16.15 -5.17
C GLY A 41 -4.26 -14.97 -6.01
N ASN A 42 -4.70 -13.74 -5.73
CA ASN A 42 -4.10 -12.57 -6.35
C ASN A 42 -2.72 -12.30 -5.73
N GLU A 43 -1.73 -12.04 -6.57
CA GLU A 43 -0.37 -11.67 -6.15
C GLU A 43 -0.19 -10.15 -6.19
N TYR A 44 0.46 -9.63 -5.18
CA TYR A 44 0.83 -8.22 -5.02
C TYR A 44 2.32 -8.12 -4.77
N GLN A 45 3.00 -7.21 -5.43
CA GLN A 45 4.40 -6.93 -5.11
C GLN A 45 4.47 -6.13 -3.80
N ALA A 46 5.47 -6.44 -2.98
CA ALA A 46 5.77 -5.69 -1.78
C ALA A 46 6.98 -4.78 -1.98
N ILE A 47 7.00 -3.65 -1.27
CA ILE A 47 8.13 -2.73 -1.25
C ILE A 47 8.37 -2.25 0.17
N GLN A 48 9.64 -2.16 0.56
CA GLN A 48 10.02 -1.52 1.81
C GLN A 48 10.19 -0.02 1.61
N ILE A 49 9.50 0.78 2.43
CA ILE A 49 9.62 2.23 2.48
C ILE A 49 9.83 2.61 3.95
N GLY A 50 11.01 3.12 4.28
CA GLY A 50 11.43 3.27 5.67
C GLY A 50 11.51 1.92 6.37
N ASP A 51 10.85 1.78 7.51
CA ASP A 51 10.78 0.56 8.30
C ASP A 51 9.48 -0.24 8.03
N GLN A 52 8.67 0.19 7.05
CA GLN A 52 7.38 -0.41 6.73
C GLN A 52 7.42 -1.17 5.40
N LEU A 53 6.59 -2.23 5.30
CA LEU A 53 6.32 -2.94 4.05
C LEU A 53 4.95 -2.56 3.51
N TRP A 54 4.89 -2.23 2.22
CA TRP A 54 3.66 -1.83 1.54
C TRP A 54 3.42 -2.69 0.30
N THR A 55 2.16 -2.99 -0.02
CA THR A 55 1.81 -3.55 -1.33
C THR A 55 1.87 -2.45 -2.39
N LYS A 56 2.38 -2.77 -3.57
CA LYS A 56 2.50 -1.81 -4.69
C LYS A 56 1.22 -1.70 -5.52
N GLU A 57 0.33 -2.68 -5.40
CA GLU A 57 -0.94 -2.72 -6.10
C GLU A 57 -2.10 -2.57 -5.12
N ASN A 58 -3.18 -1.95 -5.61
CA ASN A 58 -4.44 -1.90 -4.89
C ASN A 58 -5.05 -3.31 -4.74
N LEU A 59 -5.67 -3.59 -3.60
CA LEU A 59 -6.34 -4.87 -3.36
C LEU A 59 -7.45 -5.10 -4.40
N LYS A 60 -7.58 -6.38 -4.81
CA LYS A 60 -8.67 -6.84 -5.69
C LYS A 60 -9.36 -8.11 -5.17
N VAL A 61 -9.17 -8.41 -3.89
CA VAL A 61 -9.77 -9.54 -3.21
C VAL A 61 -11.30 -9.45 -3.19
N THR A 62 -11.95 -10.59 -3.38
CA THR A 62 -13.42 -10.71 -3.38
C THR A 62 -13.94 -11.53 -2.22
N ASN A 63 -13.07 -12.18 -1.46
CA ASN A 63 -13.42 -12.96 -0.29
C ASN A 63 -12.63 -12.50 0.95
N TYR A 64 -13.28 -12.52 2.10
CA TYR A 64 -12.61 -12.39 3.40
C TYR A 64 -11.73 -13.60 3.68
N ASN A 65 -10.77 -13.50 4.59
CA ASN A 65 -9.85 -14.58 4.94
C ASN A 65 -10.53 -15.84 5.48
N ASN A 66 -11.80 -15.79 5.86
CA ASN A 66 -12.61 -16.95 6.21
C ASN A 66 -13.35 -17.58 5.01
N GLY A 67 -13.23 -17.02 3.81
CA GLY A 67 -13.87 -17.47 2.58
C GLY A 67 -15.26 -16.88 2.31
N ASP A 68 -15.78 -16.02 3.18
CA ASP A 68 -17.05 -15.32 2.91
C ASP A 68 -16.86 -14.25 1.82
N GLU A 69 -17.86 -14.08 0.96
CA GLU A 69 -17.82 -13.09 -0.12
C GLU A 69 -17.84 -11.65 0.42
N ILE A 70 -17.00 -10.79 -0.17
CA ILE A 70 -16.99 -9.35 0.04
C ILE A 70 -17.83 -8.70 -1.08
N ASN A 71 -18.78 -7.83 -0.72
CA ASN A 71 -19.47 -6.99 -1.68
C ASN A 71 -18.58 -5.83 -2.21
N SER A 72 -17.34 -6.14 -2.58
CA SER A 72 -16.43 -5.17 -3.20
C SER A 72 -16.98 -4.71 -4.54
N ILE A 73 -16.54 -3.56 -5.02
CA ILE A 73 -17.14 -2.89 -6.16
C ILE A 73 -16.10 -2.71 -7.26
N ASP A 74 -16.43 -3.15 -8.45
CA ASP A 74 -15.70 -2.79 -9.66
C ASP A 74 -16.04 -1.35 -10.04
N TYR A 75 -15.04 -0.57 -10.46
CA TYR A 75 -15.31 0.79 -10.93
C TYR A 75 -16.18 0.73 -12.20
N TRP A 76 -17.29 1.47 -12.21
CA TRP A 76 -18.36 1.41 -13.23
C TRP A 76 -18.97 0.02 -13.43
N ASP A 77 -18.88 -0.85 -12.40
CA ASP A 77 -19.33 -2.24 -12.48
C ASP A 77 -18.63 -3.04 -13.62
N ASP A 78 -17.38 -2.63 -13.98
CA ASP A 78 -16.55 -3.27 -15.02
C ASP A 78 -15.33 -3.95 -14.42
N PRO A 79 -15.26 -5.29 -14.40
CA PRO A 79 -14.15 -6.03 -13.83
C PRO A 79 -12.81 -5.79 -14.56
N ASN A 80 -12.82 -5.42 -15.86
CA ASN A 80 -11.58 -5.11 -16.57
C ASN A 80 -10.88 -3.86 -16.02
N ILE A 81 -11.63 -2.93 -15.42
CA ILE A 81 -11.06 -1.77 -14.74
C ILE A 81 -10.38 -2.22 -13.44
N SER A 82 -11.01 -3.13 -12.70
CA SER A 82 -10.45 -3.67 -11.46
C SER A 82 -9.18 -4.50 -11.66
N ASP A 83 -8.97 -5.10 -12.83
CA ASP A 83 -7.72 -5.79 -13.17
C ASP A 83 -6.51 -4.84 -13.13
N ILE A 84 -6.72 -3.57 -13.49
CA ILE A 84 -5.68 -2.52 -13.53
C ILE A 84 -5.66 -1.74 -12.21
N TYR A 85 -6.83 -1.29 -11.75
CA TYR A 85 -6.95 -0.30 -10.68
C TYR A 85 -7.25 -0.89 -9.29
N GLY A 86 -7.49 -2.20 -9.21
CA GLY A 86 -7.99 -2.83 -7.98
C GLY A 86 -9.48 -2.60 -7.78
N LYS A 87 -10.04 -3.12 -6.69
CA LYS A 87 -11.45 -2.97 -6.35
C LYS A 87 -11.67 -1.83 -5.36
N LEU A 88 -12.91 -1.35 -5.29
CA LEU A 88 -13.33 -0.35 -4.31
C LEU A 88 -13.97 -1.06 -3.11
N TYR A 89 -13.55 -0.68 -1.93
CA TYR A 89 -14.08 -1.15 -0.66
C TYR A 89 -14.63 0.05 0.12
N ASN A 90 -15.66 -0.15 0.92
CA ASN A 90 -16.03 0.83 1.93
C ASN A 90 -15.32 0.50 3.25
N TRP A 91 -15.33 1.46 4.18
CA TRP A 91 -14.65 1.32 5.45
C TRP A 91 -15.08 0.07 6.25
N HIS A 92 -16.39 -0.25 6.27
CA HIS A 92 -16.88 -1.43 6.98
C HIS A 92 -16.39 -2.76 6.38
N MET A 93 -16.22 -2.82 5.06
CA MET A 93 -15.64 -3.99 4.40
C MET A 93 -14.15 -4.11 4.72
N ALA A 94 -13.43 -2.99 4.62
CA ALA A 94 -11.99 -2.95 4.82
C ALA A 94 -11.58 -3.25 6.28
N THR A 95 -12.41 -2.86 7.27
CA THR A 95 -12.16 -3.05 8.70
C THR A 95 -12.91 -4.24 9.32
N ASP A 96 -13.55 -5.08 8.51
CA ASP A 96 -14.26 -6.27 8.99
C ASP A 96 -13.28 -7.24 9.67
N GLU A 97 -13.66 -7.78 10.84
CA GLU A 97 -12.82 -8.70 11.63
C GLU A 97 -12.42 -9.97 10.90
N ARG A 98 -13.15 -10.35 9.83
CA ARG A 98 -12.81 -11.48 8.98
C ARG A 98 -11.55 -11.24 8.12
N GLY A 99 -11.11 -9.99 7.99
CA GLY A 99 -9.90 -9.58 7.31
C GLY A 99 -9.99 -9.62 5.79
N VAL A 100 -9.50 -8.55 5.13
CA VAL A 100 -9.40 -8.43 3.66
C VAL A 100 -7.95 -8.51 3.17
N CYS A 101 -6.99 -8.27 4.07
CA CYS A 101 -5.58 -8.27 3.74
C CYS A 101 -5.02 -9.70 3.69
N PRO A 102 -3.98 -9.94 2.89
CA PRO A 102 -3.24 -11.20 2.92
C PRO A 102 -2.76 -11.58 4.33
N GLU A 103 -2.46 -12.86 4.56
CA GLU A 103 -1.97 -13.33 5.86
C GLU A 103 -0.68 -12.60 6.26
N GLY A 104 -0.64 -12.11 7.50
CA GLY A 104 0.47 -11.31 8.02
C GLY A 104 0.46 -9.83 7.63
N TRP A 105 -0.52 -9.39 6.83
CA TRP A 105 -0.73 -8.00 6.41
C TRP A 105 -1.99 -7.43 7.04
N HIS A 106 -2.05 -6.13 7.16
CA HIS A 106 -3.20 -5.43 7.74
C HIS A 106 -3.52 -4.14 6.98
N LEU A 107 -4.71 -3.63 7.18
CA LEU A 107 -5.10 -2.30 6.72
C LEU A 107 -4.34 -1.26 7.57
N PRO A 108 -3.57 -0.34 6.96
CA PRO A 108 -2.76 0.61 7.74
C PRO A 108 -3.64 1.52 8.61
N SER A 109 -3.13 1.88 9.76
CA SER A 109 -3.69 2.97 10.56
C SER A 109 -3.31 4.33 9.98
N ASP A 110 -3.95 5.41 10.44
CA ASP A 110 -3.54 6.76 10.03
C ASP A 110 -2.13 7.09 10.55
N GLU A 111 -1.76 6.58 11.72
CA GLU A 111 -0.42 6.72 12.28
C GLU A 111 0.64 6.05 11.39
N GLU A 112 0.39 4.85 10.89
CA GLU A 112 1.31 4.16 9.96
C GLU A 112 1.43 4.89 8.62
N PHE A 113 0.34 5.50 8.15
CA PHE A 113 0.37 6.33 6.97
C PHE A 113 1.16 7.64 7.21
N MET A 114 1.04 8.23 8.41
CA MET A 114 1.85 9.39 8.82
C MET A 114 3.35 9.05 8.89
N GLU A 115 3.73 7.85 9.34
CA GLU A 115 5.13 7.40 9.32
C GLU A 115 5.67 7.33 7.89
N LEU A 116 4.89 6.81 6.95
CA LEU A 116 5.21 6.83 5.52
C LEU A 116 5.41 8.26 5.02
N GLU A 117 4.50 9.17 5.34
CA GLU A 117 4.56 10.58 4.94
C GLU A 117 5.79 11.29 5.53
N LEU A 118 6.13 11.02 6.81
CA LEU A 118 7.35 11.52 7.45
C LEU A 118 8.61 11.04 6.71
N PHE A 119 8.67 9.75 6.40
CA PHE A 119 9.80 9.18 5.67
C PHE A 119 9.97 9.85 4.29
N LEU A 120 8.86 10.22 3.65
CA LEU A 120 8.84 10.93 2.38
C LEU A 120 9.07 12.44 2.50
N GLY A 121 9.31 12.96 3.72
CA GLY A 121 9.72 14.34 3.96
C GLY A 121 8.59 15.31 4.23
N VAL A 122 7.42 14.84 4.68
CA VAL A 122 6.40 15.72 5.29
C VAL A 122 6.92 16.19 6.65
N GLU A 123 6.77 17.46 6.94
CA GLU A 123 7.13 18.02 8.24
C GLU A 123 6.12 17.54 9.32
N GLU A 124 6.60 17.25 10.54
CA GLU A 124 5.75 16.79 11.66
C GLU A 124 4.53 17.68 11.92
N GLU A 125 4.69 19.01 11.73
CA GLU A 125 3.62 19.98 11.94
C GLU A 125 2.48 19.86 10.91
N ASP A 126 2.78 19.33 9.73
CA ASP A 126 1.81 19.14 8.64
C ASP A 126 1.02 17.83 8.77
N LEU A 127 1.50 16.85 9.52
CA LEU A 127 0.85 15.53 9.65
C LEU A 127 -0.56 15.60 10.25
N ASN A 128 -0.82 16.59 11.11
CA ASN A 128 -2.12 16.77 11.75
C ASN A 128 -3.10 17.62 10.92
N ILE A 129 -2.75 17.97 9.70
CA ILE A 129 -3.64 18.69 8.80
C ILE A 129 -4.78 17.76 8.37
N ILE A 130 -6.03 18.17 8.67
CA ILE A 130 -7.24 17.47 8.26
C ILE A 130 -7.99 18.26 7.19
N ASN A 131 -8.64 17.56 6.26
CA ASN A 131 -9.38 18.13 5.13
C ASN A 131 -8.53 19.00 4.18
N ASN A 132 -7.22 18.75 4.12
CA ASN A 132 -6.30 19.38 3.19
C ASN A 132 -5.13 18.45 2.88
N TRP A 133 -4.32 18.80 1.87
CA TRP A 133 -3.13 18.04 1.50
C TRP A 133 -2.03 18.20 2.56
N ARG A 134 -1.36 17.09 2.88
CA ARG A 134 -0.20 17.05 3.76
C ARG A 134 1.07 17.05 2.89
N GLY A 135 1.94 18.03 3.12
CA GLY A 135 3.20 18.19 2.37
C GLY A 135 3.04 18.56 0.90
N PRO A 136 4.06 19.19 0.29
CA PRO A 136 3.95 19.75 -1.06
C PRO A 136 4.12 18.73 -2.20
N ASN A 137 4.81 17.59 -1.98
CA ASN A 137 5.21 16.68 -3.05
C ASN A 137 4.89 15.21 -2.77
N VAL A 138 4.35 14.86 -1.62
CA VAL A 138 4.11 13.47 -1.21
C VAL A 138 3.22 12.71 -2.20
N GLY A 139 2.16 13.35 -2.70
CA GLY A 139 1.31 12.76 -3.72
C GLY A 139 2.09 12.36 -4.98
N SER A 140 3.05 13.19 -5.43
CA SER A 140 3.93 12.89 -6.56
C SER A 140 4.88 11.74 -6.25
N MET A 141 5.46 11.72 -5.07
CA MET A 141 6.40 10.67 -4.66
C MET A 141 5.72 9.30 -4.54
N LEU A 142 4.46 9.27 -4.07
CA LEU A 142 3.66 8.05 -3.95
C LEU A 142 3.11 7.56 -5.29
N ALA A 143 2.84 8.47 -6.24
CA ALA A 143 2.24 8.15 -7.53
C ALA A 143 3.19 7.38 -8.45
N SER A 144 2.62 6.75 -9.48
CA SER A 144 3.38 6.12 -10.56
C SER A 144 2.55 6.08 -11.84
N SER A 145 3.12 5.47 -12.91
CA SER A 145 2.39 5.19 -14.17
C SER A 145 1.75 6.46 -14.73
N ALA A 146 2.60 7.43 -15.10
CA ALA A 146 2.17 8.76 -15.59
C ALA A 146 1.10 8.69 -16.69
N GLU A 147 1.14 7.62 -17.50
CA GLU A 147 0.18 7.37 -18.58
C GLU A 147 -1.25 7.05 -18.10
N LEU A 148 -1.43 6.70 -16.82
CA LEU A 148 -2.74 6.43 -16.23
C LEU A 148 -3.42 7.69 -15.68
N TRP A 149 -2.66 8.78 -15.49
CA TRP A 149 -3.15 10.04 -14.95
C TRP A 149 -3.58 10.98 -16.07
N ASP A 150 -4.88 11.29 -16.15
CA ASP A 150 -5.37 12.32 -17.05
C ASP A 150 -5.02 13.70 -16.52
N GLN A 151 -4.33 14.51 -17.33
CA GLN A 151 -4.04 15.89 -17.01
C GLN A 151 -5.30 16.76 -17.17
N PRO A 152 -5.78 17.44 -16.15
CA PRO A 152 -6.75 18.47 -16.37
C PRO A 152 -6.11 19.56 -17.27
N TYR A 153 -6.76 19.89 -18.37
CA TYR A 153 -6.30 20.84 -19.39
C TYR A 153 -5.79 22.20 -18.86
N TYR A 154 -6.05 22.50 -17.59
CA TYR A 154 -5.71 23.78 -16.93
C TYR A 154 -4.69 23.65 -15.79
N LEU A 155 -4.13 22.47 -15.54
CA LEU A 155 -3.09 22.31 -14.51
C LEU A 155 -1.73 22.15 -15.20
N GLU A 156 -0.95 23.23 -15.17
CA GLU A 156 0.47 23.21 -15.56
C GLU A 156 1.32 22.34 -14.60
N ASN A 157 0.71 21.84 -13.50
CA ASN A 157 1.35 21.10 -12.41
C ASN A 157 0.63 19.78 -12.17
N GLY A 158 0.62 18.86 -13.15
CA GLY A 158 0.19 17.48 -12.89
C GLY A 158 1.13 16.78 -11.91
N LEU A 159 0.63 15.73 -11.23
CA LEU A 159 1.43 14.96 -10.26
C LEU A 159 2.75 14.48 -10.85
N GLU A 160 2.75 14.05 -12.12
CA GLU A 160 3.94 13.55 -12.83
C GLU A 160 5.01 14.63 -13.06
N ASN A 161 4.65 15.91 -12.95
CA ASN A 161 5.59 17.05 -13.00
C ASN A 161 6.06 17.47 -11.59
N GLY A 162 5.52 16.85 -10.54
CA GLY A 162 5.91 17.09 -9.17
C GLY A 162 7.30 16.54 -8.86
N LEU A 163 7.96 17.16 -7.90
CA LEU A 163 9.27 16.70 -7.45
C LEU A 163 9.16 15.27 -6.90
N GLY A 164 10.05 14.39 -7.37
CA GLY A 164 10.14 13.02 -6.88
C GLY A 164 9.04 12.09 -7.37
N PHE A 165 8.37 12.38 -8.50
CA PHE A 165 7.34 11.50 -9.05
C PHE A 165 7.82 10.04 -9.13
N GLY A 166 7.10 9.14 -8.44
CA GLY A 166 7.38 7.71 -8.40
C GLY A 166 8.63 7.28 -7.58
N GLU A 167 9.35 8.20 -6.95
CA GLU A 167 10.61 7.88 -6.26
C GLU A 167 10.41 6.96 -5.04
N SER A 168 9.24 6.97 -4.39
CA SER A 168 8.97 6.08 -3.27
C SER A 168 8.83 4.61 -3.68
N GLY A 169 8.42 4.35 -4.92
CA GLY A 169 8.05 3.02 -5.39
C GLY A 169 6.73 2.48 -4.83
N PHE A 170 5.96 3.28 -4.09
CA PHE A 170 4.65 2.91 -3.53
C PHE A 170 3.62 2.56 -4.62
N ASN A 171 3.75 3.17 -5.78
CA ASN A 171 2.98 2.85 -6.98
C ASN A 171 1.49 3.21 -6.90
N ALA A 172 1.13 4.32 -6.27
CA ALA A 172 -0.25 4.81 -6.30
C ALA A 172 -0.69 5.15 -7.73
N ILE A 173 -1.83 4.61 -8.15
CA ILE A 173 -2.44 4.85 -9.46
C ILE A 173 -3.82 5.47 -9.29
N PRO A 174 -4.35 6.21 -10.29
CA PRO A 174 -5.56 7.02 -10.15
C PRO A 174 -6.85 6.16 -10.23
N ALA A 175 -7.08 5.35 -9.22
CA ALA A 175 -8.18 4.40 -9.14
C ALA A 175 -9.57 5.04 -8.92
N GLY A 176 -9.64 6.34 -8.67
CA GLY A 176 -10.88 7.02 -8.34
C GLY A 176 -11.49 6.56 -7.01
N TYR A 177 -12.76 6.86 -6.83
CA TYR A 177 -13.53 6.48 -5.64
C TYR A 177 -15.03 6.49 -5.92
N LYS A 178 -15.85 5.93 -5.01
CA LYS A 178 -17.31 5.93 -5.10
C LYS A 178 -17.92 6.64 -3.90
N VAL A 179 -18.74 7.67 -4.14
CA VAL A 179 -19.45 8.44 -3.11
C VAL A 179 -20.91 8.57 -3.48
N ASN A 180 -21.82 8.27 -2.53
CA ASN A 180 -23.27 8.38 -2.71
C ASN A 180 -23.78 7.68 -3.99
N GLY A 181 -23.21 6.54 -4.34
CA GLY A 181 -23.57 5.75 -5.51
C GLY A 181 -22.95 6.21 -6.84
N SER A 182 -22.23 7.33 -6.86
CA SER A 182 -21.56 7.85 -8.05
C SER A 182 -20.08 7.50 -8.05
N PHE A 183 -19.57 7.03 -9.19
CA PHE A 183 -18.14 6.84 -9.44
C PHE A 183 -17.50 8.16 -9.84
N LEU A 184 -16.39 8.51 -9.22
CA LEU A 184 -15.73 9.80 -9.37
C LEU A 184 -14.21 9.63 -9.52
N SER A 185 -13.63 10.52 -10.29
CA SER A 185 -12.17 10.78 -10.35
C SER A 185 -11.28 9.60 -10.78
N LEU A 186 -11.80 8.60 -11.52
CA LEU A 186 -10.94 7.67 -12.25
C LEU A 186 -10.02 8.49 -13.16
N HIS A 187 -8.73 8.14 -13.24
CA HIS A 187 -7.66 8.85 -13.93
C HIS A 187 -7.23 10.20 -13.31
N TYR A 188 -7.88 10.66 -12.23
CA TYR A 188 -7.59 11.99 -11.65
C TYR A 188 -7.17 11.95 -10.18
N ALA A 189 -7.59 10.95 -9.43
CA ALA A 189 -7.30 10.83 -8.01
C ALA A 189 -7.31 9.38 -7.56
N THR A 190 -6.71 9.14 -6.40
CA THR A 190 -6.88 7.92 -5.63
C THR A 190 -7.14 8.28 -4.17
N ALA A 191 -7.81 7.39 -3.46
CA ALA A 191 -8.10 7.54 -2.04
C ALA A 191 -7.82 6.21 -1.34
N PHE A 192 -7.07 6.25 -0.26
CA PHE A 192 -6.77 5.09 0.58
C PHE A 192 -7.63 5.13 1.82
N ILE A 193 -8.03 3.95 2.30
CA ILE A 193 -8.76 3.78 3.57
C ILE A 193 -7.75 3.38 4.63
N THR A 194 -7.84 4.00 5.80
CA THR A 194 -7.12 3.58 7.00
C THR A 194 -8.06 2.91 8.00
N SER A 195 -7.51 2.17 8.96
CA SER A 195 -8.27 1.46 9.98
C SER A 195 -8.80 2.37 11.10
N THR A 196 -8.29 3.59 11.19
CA THR A 196 -8.63 4.61 12.20
C THR A 196 -9.06 5.91 11.56
#